data_d3417c7229c26e81678f63e916426e34
#
_entry.id   d3417c7229c26e81678f63e916426e34
#
_cell.length_a   1.000
_cell.length_b   1.000
_cell.length_c   1.000
_cell.angle_alpha   90.00
_cell.angle_beta   90.00
_cell.angle_gamma   90.00
#
_symmetry.space_group_name_H-M   'P 1'
#
loop_
_entity.id
_entity.type
_entity.pdbx_description
1 polymer ?
#
loop_
_entity_poly.entity_id
_entity_poly.type
_entity_poly.pdbx_seq_one_letter_code
_entity_poly.pdbx_strand_id
1 'polypeptide(L)'
;MTTYQNPIQKHGDFADPFVLRFNGRYYLYCTNPGVRCWQSDDLLHWTMMGEVVPEDEFPGLVPFAPEVVYENGWFYMYTSPHGLGHYVLRSDSPLGPFRKITPNIGHAIDFSIFIDDDGAWYAYWADDRGILGCRMVSPTEFGTPQYIGAYLHGWTEGPFVVKRDGMYHLTYTGNHFLSKGYRIHGTSAAHPLGPFTDYDHNPLAVRTEGAVVGLGHSSTVGGPDLMSDWMFYHNLNPDKTRDLDLDRVLFHGSDSFLLGPTTAPMPAPKRPDYQDLFTAEAGEEWRMETGSWRVENEFRVSNGAIRTACVHLLPEHGAAELHVAAASEETEAYGIFITGQTLSICRKANQIRLLDADGATRWKMALPEGFRHDALHCLTLRWDKNSTVHLDHLLLHGLTLSLPETHIGYFADGAARFGSVTISGVTDLLCVPTQTLVPALSVFSLAVPTDGAYLCTLYGQSDIPVRLRVDGEEALPQCETDNIATFRLTLSTGLHDVQISCMENCRIRFDPLDTIQEETLTASMERWDKQTGKIRFSDAEIHAHLCPRECGDGWEAGILLRAQNLADGGEGNDKQLGT
;
A
#
# COMPACT_ATOMS: atom_id res chain seq x y z
N MET A 1 20.07 8.78 0.18
CA MET A 1 18.71 8.18 0.23
C MET A 1 18.62 7.43 1.55
N THR A 2 17.53 7.61 2.31
CA THR A 2 17.31 6.87 3.55
C THR A 2 16.93 5.43 3.18
N THR A 3 17.47 4.44 3.89
CA THR A 3 17.18 3.03 3.65
C THR A 3 16.60 2.38 4.91
N TYR A 4 15.85 1.30 4.73
CA TYR A 4 15.39 0.41 5.78
C TYR A 4 15.84 -1.03 5.49
N GLN A 5 15.68 -1.92 6.45
CA GLN A 5 16.00 -3.33 6.34
C GLN A 5 15.05 -4.14 7.21
N ASN A 6 14.54 -5.25 6.69
CA ASN A 6 13.70 -6.17 7.45
C ASN A 6 14.51 -7.06 8.40
N PRO A 7 13.95 -7.44 9.56
CA PRO A 7 12.70 -6.91 10.13
C PRO A 7 12.86 -5.46 10.61
N ILE A 8 11.82 -4.62 10.37
CA ILE A 8 11.83 -3.21 10.79
C ILE A 8 11.61 -3.04 12.30
N GLN A 9 10.91 -3.97 12.93
CA GLN A 9 10.71 -4.02 14.38
C GLN A 9 10.89 -5.44 14.89
N LYS A 10 11.53 -5.58 16.05
CA LYS A 10 11.88 -6.86 16.68
C LYS A 10 11.41 -6.93 18.13
N HIS A 11 11.22 -8.18 18.61
CA HIS A 11 10.95 -8.48 20.02
C HIS A 11 9.64 -7.89 20.58
N GLY A 12 8.71 -7.46 19.73
CA GLY A 12 7.41 -6.93 20.14
C GLY A 12 6.25 -7.91 19.99
N ASP A 13 6.50 -9.09 19.42
CA ASP A 13 5.49 -10.06 19.00
C ASP A 13 4.41 -9.41 18.13
N PHE A 14 4.81 -9.07 16.91
CA PHE A 14 3.99 -8.35 15.93
C PHE A 14 3.14 -9.31 15.08
N ALA A 15 2.40 -10.22 15.72
CA ALA A 15 1.52 -11.13 15.01
C ALA A 15 0.35 -10.40 14.35
N ASP A 16 0.01 -10.80 13.13
CA ASP A 16 -1.15 -10.34 12.37
C ASP A 16 -1.21 -8.80 12.28
N PRO A 17 -0.18 -8.16 11.71
CA PRO A 17 -0.07 -6.70 11.72
C PRO A 17 -1.09 -6.05 10.80
N PHE A 18 -1.88 -5.16 11.35
CA PHE A 18 -2.80 -4.29 10.60
C PHE A 18 -2.43 -2.82 10.81
N VAL A 19 -2.34 -2.06 9.72
CA VAL A 19 -1.98 -0.64 9.76
C VAL A 19 -3.09 0.23 9.21
N LEU A 20 -3.60 1.13 10.07
CA LEU A 20 -4.54 2.19 9.72
C LEU A 20 -3.78 3.51 9.50
N ARG A 21 -4.07 4.22 8.41
CA ARG A 21 -3.71 5.63 8.25
C ARG A 21 -4.90 6.51 8.66
N PHE A 22 -4.68 7.44 9.59
CA PHE A 22 -5.70 8.38 10.02
C PHE A 22 -5.07 9.70 10.47
N ASN A 23 -5.61 10.82 10.00
CA ASN A 23 -5.17 12.18 10.33
C ASN A 23 -3.65 12.38 10.17
N GLY A 24 -3.09 11.89 9.03
CA GLY A 24 -1.69 12.02 8.68
C GLY A 24 -0.73 11.09 9.40
N ARG A 25 -1.22 10.20 10.28
CA ARG A 25 -0.43 9.25 11.08
C ARG A 25 -0.85 7.81 10.82
N TYR A 26 0.01 6.88 11.24
CA TYR A 26 -0.21 5.44 11.14
C TYR A 26 -0.38 4.83 12.52
N TYR A 27 -1.33 3.89 12.61
CA TYR A 27 -1.63 3.12 13.81
C TYR A 27 -1.54 1.63 13.46
N LEU A 28 -0.59 0.94 14.09
CA LEU A 28 -0.38 -0.49 13.93
C LEU A 28 -1.03 -1.23 15.09
N TYR A 29 -1.88 -2.19 14.77
CA TYR A 29 -2.52 -3.10 15.72
C TYR A 29 -2.03 -4.51 15.45
N CYS A 30 -1.76 -5.27 16.53
CA CYS A 30 -1.30 -6.65 16.43
C CYS A 30 -2.03 -7.56 17.42
N THR A 31 -2.04 -8.84 17.12
CA THR A 31 -2.50 -9.91 18.02
C THR A 31 -1.65 -9.91 19.28
N ASN A 32 -2.22 -9.42 20.37
CA ASN A 32 -1.62 -9.37 21.71
C ASN A 32 -2.71 -9.34 22.76
N PRO A 33 -2.45 -9.69 24.03
CA PRO A 33 -3.36 -9.37 25.11
C PRO A 33 -3.70 -7.88 25.09
N GLY A 34 -5.01 -7.56 25.13
CA GLY A 34 -5.49 -6.17 25.11
C GLY A 34 -5.32 -5.43 23.76
N VAL A 35 -4.87 -6.07 22.69
CA VAL A 35 -4.48 -5.49 21.40
C VAL A 35 -3.52 -4.31 21.59
N ARG A 36 -2.24 -4.54 21.40
CA ARG A 36 -1.25 -3.47 21.46
C ARG A 36 -1.34 -2.60 20.22
N CYS A 37 -1.19 -1.28 20.44
CA CYS A 37 -1.17 -0.29 19.38
C CYS A 37 0.16 0.48 19.39
N TRP A 38 0.72 0.68 18.19
CA TRP A 38 1.87 1.55 17.97
C TRP A 38 1.49 2.66 17.01
N GLN A 39 2.18 3.79 17.12
CA GLN A 39 2.00 4.94 16.24
C GLN A 39 3.29 5.26 15.49
N SER A 40 3.16 5.69 14.24
CA SER A 40 4.27 6.12 13.38
C SER A 40 3.84 7.28 12.48
N ASP A 41 4.82 8.13 12.10
CA ASP A 41 4.65 9.17 11.09
C ASP A 41 5.28 8.78 9.74
N ASP A 42 6.04 7.66 9.69
CA ASP A 42 6.86 7.32 8.51
C ASP A 42 6.89 5.82 8.14
N LEU A 43 6.08 4.98 8.80
CA LEU A 43 6.01 3.52 8.64
C LEU A 43 7.23 2.73 9.14
N LEU A 44 8.31 3.39 9.55
CA LEU A 44 9.55 2.74 9.98
C LEU A 44 9.80 2.87 11.48
N HIS A 45 9.49 4.04 12.05
CA HIS A 45 9.72 4.35 13.46
C HIS A 45 8.41 4.27 14.22
N TRP A 46 8.26 3.23 15.03
CA TRP A 46 7.03 2.93 15.76
C TRP A 46 7.20 3.17 17.26
N THR A 47 6.29 3.93 17.85
CA THR A 47 6.21 4.16 19.27
C THR A 47 5.02 3.41 19.84
N MET A 48 5.24 2.57 20.87
CA MET A 48 4.17 1.87 21.54
C MET A 48 3.30 2.84 22.34
N MET A 49 1.99 2.82 22.07
CA MET A 49 0.99 3.68 22.69
C MET A 49 0.25 3.00 23.84
N GLY A 50 0.26 1.66 23.89
CA GLY A 50 -0.39 0.88 24.94
C GLY A 50 -1.36 -0.17 24.39
N GLU A 51 -2.16 -0.73 25.28
CA GLU A 51 -3.24 -1.66 24.97
C GLU A 51 -4.53 -0.86 24.76
N VAL A 52 -5.25 -1.17 23.66
CA VAL A 52 -6.41 -0.39 23.22
C VAL A 52 -7.74 -1.09 23.47
N VAL A 53 -7.71 -2.40 23.81
CA VAL A 53 -8.87 -3.18 24.22
C VAL A 53 -8.75 -3.49 25.72
N PRO A 54 -9.65 -2.99 26.57
CA PRO A 54 -9.63 -3.26 27.99
C PRO A 54 -9.77 -4.76 28.31
N GLU A 55 -9.06 -5.23 29.36
CA GLU A 55 -9.03 -6.64 29.75
C GLU A 55 -10.43 -7.22 30.06
N ASP A 56 -11.34 -6.39 30.58
CA ASP A 56 -12.72 -6.80 30.88
C ASP A 56 -13.58 -7.12 29.65
N GLU A 57 -13.12 -6.73 28.44
CA GLU A 57 -13.82 -7.10 27.20
C GLU A 57 -13.63 -8.58 26.86
N PHE A 58 -12.42 -9.13 27.06
CA PHE A 58 -12.11 -10.53 26.75
C PHE A 58 -11.27 -11.19 27.86
N PRO A 59 -11.83 -11.42 29.06
CA PRO A 59 -11.07 -11.92 30.18
C PRO A 59 -10.36 -13.25 29.89
N GLY A 60 -9.02 -13.26 29.95
CA GLY A 60 -8.19 -14.42 29.70
C GLY A 60 -8.11 -14.88 28.24
N LEU A 61 -8.65 -14.11 27.30
CA LEU A 61 -8.58 -14.39 25.86
C LEU A 61 -7.74 -13.34 25.15
N VAL A 62 -6.96 -13.76 24.16
CA VAL A 62 -6.21 -12.86 23.29
C VAL A 62 -7.03 -12.55 22.05
N PRO A 63 -7.32 -11.28 21.74
CA PRO A 63 -7.96 -10.88 20.50
C PRO A 63 -7.03 -11.12 19.32
N PHE A 64 -7.39 -12.04 18.40
CA PHE A 64 -6.60 -12.36 17.22
C PHE A 64 -6.97 -11.47 16.04
N ALA A 65 -5.96 -11.16 15.21
CA ALA A 65 -6.07 -10.46 13.94
C ALA A 65 -6.99 -9.22 14.00
N PRO A 66 -6.64 -8.19 14.81
CA PRO A 66 -7.47 -7.00 14.92
C PRO A 66 -7.33 -6.15 13.66
N GLU A 67 -8.43 -5.87 12.97
CA GLU A 67 -8.50 -4.86 11.90
C GLU A 67 -9.39 -3.69 12.31
N VAL A 68 -8.99 -2.47 11.93
CA VAL A 68 -9.67 -1.24 12.32
C VAL A 68 -10.02 -0.40 11.10
N VAL A 69 -11.29 -0.04 10.97
CA VAL A 69 -11.74 0.92 9.96
C VAL A 69 -12.33 2.16 10.64
N TYR A 70 -12.08 3.31 10.04
CA TYR A 70 -12.70 4.57 10.46
C TYR A 70 -13.85 4.90 9.53
N GLU A 71 -15.00 5.17 10.12
CA GLU A 71 -16.17 5.60 9.36
C GLU A 71 -17.02 6.56 10.19
N ASN A 72 -17.26 7.73 9.62
CA ASN A 72 -18.23 8.70 10.10
C ASN A 72 -18.09 9.03 11.59
N GLY A 73 -16.84 9.22 12.07
CA GLY A 73 -16.50 9.60 13.44
C GLY A 73 -16.27 8.43 14.41
N TRP A 74 -16.29 7.20 13.92
CA TRP A 74 -16.07 6.01 14.75
C TRP A 74 -14.98 5.12 14.17
N PHE A 75 -14.18 4.54 15.06
CA PHE A 75 -13.26 3.45 14.76
C PHE A 75 -13.95 2.14 15.13
N TYR A 76 -14.11 1.26 14.16
CA TYR A 76 -14.66 -0.09 14.34
C TYR A 76 -13.50 -1.09 14.27
N MET A 77 -13.33 -1.89 15.31
CA MET A 77 -12.34 -2.96 15.36
C MET A 77 -13.05 -4.30 15.24
N TYR A 78 -12.54 -5.13 14.35
CA TYR A 78 -13.00 -6.53 14.14
C TYR A 78 -11.90 -7.45 14.64
N THR A 79 -12.24 -8.41 15.51
CA THR A 79 -11.26 -9.34 16.08
C THR A 79 -11.92 -10.64 16.51
N SER A 80 -11.14 -11.72 16.54
CA SER A 80 -11.59 -13.06 16.90
C SER A 80 -10.82 -13.57 18.13
N PRO A 81 -11.34 -13.39 19.37
CA PRO A 81 -10.65 -13.84 20.57
C PRO A 81 -10.40 -15.34 20.55
N HIS A 82 -9.12 -15.76 20.56
CA HIS A 82 -8.65 -17.15 20.42
C HIS A 82 -9.26 -17.91 19.23
N GLY A 83 -9.70 -17.22 18.17
CA GLY A 83 -10.38 -17.86 17.04
C GLY A 83 -11.77 -18.41 17.34
N LEU A 84 -12.41 -17.97 18.45
CA LEU A 84 -13.71 -18.48 18.92
C LEU A 84 -14.90 -17.65 18.38
N GLY A 85 -14.79 -17.15 17.17
CA GLY A 85 -15.77 -16.28 16.52
C GLY A 85 -15.44 -14.80 16.71
N HIS A 86 -16.09 -13.96 15.93
CA HIS A 86 -15.77 -12.54 15.82
C HIS A 86 -16.66 -11.64 16.67
N TYR A 87 -16.10 -10.49 17.00
CA TYR A 87 -16.79 -9.38 17.65
C TYR A 87 -16.45 -8.07 16.94
N VAL A 88 -17.40 -7.15 16.96
CA VAL A 88 -17.15 -5.76 16.57
C VAL A 88 -17.05 -4.92 17.84
N LEU A 89 -15.96 -4.16 17.93
CA LEU A 89 -15.74 -3.17 18.98
C LEU A 89 -15.74 -1.78 18.35
N ARG A 90 -15.96 -0.76 19.16
CA ARG A 90 -15.99 0.63 18.69
C ARG A 90 -15.28 1.55 19.68
N SER A 91 -14.65 2.59 19.13
CA SER A 91 -14.04 3.70 19.87
C SER A 91 -14.22 5.01 19.10
N ASP A 92 -14.12 6.14 19.78
CA ASP A 92 -14.01 7.48 19.19
C ASP A 92 -12.54 7.90 18.94
N SER A 93 -11.59 7.07 19.32
CA SER A 93 -10.16 7.28 19.19
C SER A 93 -9.48 6.05 18.58
N PRO A 94 -8.45 6.22 17.69
CA PRO A 94 -7.65 5.09 17.20
C PRO A 94 -6.84 4.42 18.32
N LEU A 95 -6.64 5.11 19.44
CA LEU A 95 -5.94 4.61 20.63
C LEU A 95 -6.90 3.98 21.66
N GLY A 96 -8.16 3.75 21.27
CA GLY A 96 -9.16 3.18 22.18
C GLY A 96 -9.64 4.13 23.28
N PRO A 97 -10.29 3.60 24.32
CA PRO A 97 -10.59 2.17 24.52
C PRO A 97 -11.65 1.65 23.53
N PHE A 98 -11.36 0.53 22.92
CA PHE A 98 -12.35 -0.17 22.09
C PHE A 98 -13.26 -1.02 22.96
N ARG A 99 -14.58 -0.86 22.81
CA ARG A 99 -15.60 -1.59 23.56
C ARG A 99 -16.51 -2.37 22.63
N LYS A 100 -16.86 -3.62 23.02
CA LYS A 100 -17.79 -4.46 22.25
C LYS A 100 -19.12 -3.77 22.02
N ILE A 101 -19.59 -3.83 20.79
CA ILE A 101 -20.91 -3.35 20.37
C ILE A 101 -21.78 -4.48 19.79
N THR A 102 -21.21 -5.68 19.62
CA THR A 102 -21.94 -6.88 19.20
C THR A 102 -21.73 -8.02 20.19
N PRO A 103 -22.63 -9.00 20.25
CA PRO A 103 -22.34 -10.33 20.76
C PRO A 103 -21.34 -11.03 19.83
N ASN A 104 -20.95 -12.27 20.16
CA ASN A 104 -20.23 -13.13 19.22
C ASN A 104 -21.09 -13.36 17.97
N ILE A 105 -20.58 -12.91 16.81
CA ILE A 105 -21.26 -13.00 15.53
C ILE A 105 -20.94 -14.31 14.77
N GLY A 106 -20.17 -15.20 15.41
CA GLY A 106 -19.74 -16.45 14.79
C GLY A 106 -18.60 -16.26 13.81
N HIS A 107 -18.53 -17.15 12.81
CA HIS A 107 -17.48 -17.26 11.81
C HIS A 107 -16.12 -17.67 12.40
N ALA A 108 -15.18 -18.10 11.55
CA ALA A 108 -13.95 -18.68 12.06
C ALA A 108 -12.96 -17.60 12.50
N ILE A 109 -12.06 -17.12 11.61
CA ILE A 109 -10.94 -16.28 12.03
C ILE A 109 -10.64 -15.23 10.95
N ASP A 110 -9.97 -14.15 11.35
CA ASP A 110 -9.34 -13.15 10.49
C ASP A 110 -10.34 -12.38 9.61
N PHE A 111 -11.22 -11.59 10.24
CA PHE A 111 -12.03 -10.64 9.49
C PHE A 111 -11.15 -9.55 8.89
N SER A 112 -11.34 -9.32 7.57
CA SER A 112 -10.84 -8.17 6.85
C SER A 112 -12.02 -7.36 6.29
N ILE A 113 -11.95 -6.04 6.43
CA ILE A 113 -13.03 -5.14 6.03
C ILE A 113 -12.55 -4.24 4.90
N PHE A 114 -13.33 -4.22 3.82
CA PHE A 114 -13.10 -3.35 2.68
C PHE A 114 -14.32 -2.46 2.44
N ILE A 115 -14.10 -1.15 2.29
CA ILE A 115 -15.11 -0.18 1.92
C ILE A 115 -14.78 0.29 0.52
N ASP A 116 -15.71 0.09 -0.42
CA ASP A 116 -15.52 0.42 -1.83
C ASP A 116 -15.79 1.91 -2.12
N ASP A 117 -15.40 2.36 -3.31
CA ASP A 117 -15.53 3.74 -3.81
C ASP A 117 -16.98 4.26 -3.85
N ASP A 118 -17.96 3.38 -3.80
CA ASP A 118 -19.39 3.72 -3.71
C ASP A 118 -19.92 3.73 -2.26
N GLY A 119 -19.03 3.52 -1.27
CA GLY A 119 -19.38 3.41 0.14
C GLY A 119 -19.95 2.05 0.54
N ALA A 120 -19.95 1.05 -0.35
CA ALA A 120 -20.40 -0.30 -0.01
C ALA A 120 -19.35 -1.03 0.84
N TRP A 121 -19.83 -1.72 1.87
CA TRP A 121 -18.99 -2.46 2.81
C TRP A 121 -18.93 -3.92 2.44
N TYR A 122 -17.75 -4.52 2.59
CA TYR A 122 -17.49 -5.94 2.39
C TYR A 122 -16.66 -6.48 3.54
N ALA A 123 -16.97 -7.71 3.95
CA ALA A 123 -16.18 -8.45 4.94
C ALA A 123 -15.68 -9.76 4.33
N TYR A 124 -14.46 -10.13 4.70
CA TYR A 124 -13.80 -11.37 4.31
C TYR A 124 -13.27 -12.05 5.56
N TRP A 125 -13.20 -13.38 5.54
CA TRP A 125 -12.64 -14.16 6.65
C TRP A 125 -12.24 -15.56 6.22
N ALA A 126 -11.41 -16.20 7.03
CA ALA A 126 -10.96 -17.56 6.80
C ALA A 126 -12.03 -18.60 7.20
N ASP A 127 -12.10 -19.66 6.40
CA ASP A 127 -12.93 -20.85 6.64
C ASP A 127 -12.14 -22.10 6.19
N ASP A 128 -12.59 -23.30 6.56
CA ASP A 128 -11.91 -24.56 6.25
C ASP A 128 -11.79 -24.86 4.74
N ARG A 129 -12.56 -24.21 3.90
CA ARG A 129 -12.56 -24.35 2.43
C ARG A 129 -12.07 -23.11 1.69
N GLY A 130 -11.37 -22.21 2.36
CA GLY A 130 -10.80 -20.99 1.79
C GLY A 130 -11.42 -19.73 2.35
N ILE A 131 -11.28 -18.63 1.62
CA ILE A 131 -11.79 -17.33 2.06
C ILE A 131 -13.26 -17.17 1.68
N LEU A 132 -14.06 -16.81 2.67
CA LEU A 132 -15.43 -16.36 2.51
C LEU A 132 -15.47 -14.83 2.39
N GLY A 133 -16.43 -14.32 1.64
CA GLY A 133 -16.72 -12.90 1.56
C GLY A 133 -18.23 -12.64 1.56
N CYS A 134 -18.65 -11.49 2.08
CA CYS A 134 -20.02 -11.03 1.99
C CYS A 134 -20.11 -9.51 1.86
N ARG A 135 -21.20 -9.01 1.30
CA ARG A 135 -21.57 -7.60 1.42
C ARG A 135 -22.14 -7.38 2.82
N MET A 136 -21.76 -6.27 3.45
CA MET A 136 -22.31 -5.86 4.73
C MET A 136 -23.46 -4.86 4.53
N VAL A 137 -24.40 -4.85 5.43
CA VAL A 137 -25.52 -3.88 5.47
C VAL A 137 -25.11 -2.65 6.31
N SER A 138 -24.34 -2.91 7.36
CA SER A 138 -23.79 -1.89 8.27
C SER A 138 -22.48 -2.41 8.88
N PRO A 139 -21.73 -1.59 9.63
CA PRO A 139 -20.53 -2.08 10.34
C PRO A 139 -20.73 -3.29 11.24
N THR A 140 -21.98 -3.62 11.61
CA THR A 140 -22.32 -4.72 12.53
C THR A 140 -23.26 -5.77 11.95
N GLU A 141 -23.71 -5.58 10.71
CA GLU A 141 -24.68 -6.47 10.06
C GLU A 141 -24.13 -7.03 8.75
N PHE A 142 -24.00 -8.35 8.70
CA PHE A 142 -23.35 -9.10 7.62
C PHE A 142 -24.39 -9.77 6.73
N GLY A 143 -24.18 -9.71 5.42
CA GLY A 143 -25.02 -10.40 4.44
C GLY A 143 -24.68 -11.89 4.33
N THR A 144 -25.23 -12.53 3.30
CA THR A 144 -24.99 -13.95 3.05
C THR A 144 -23.56 -14.17 2.54
N PRO A 145 -22.76 -15.02 3.22
CA PRO A 145 -21.39 -15.30 2.77
C PRO A 145 -21.33 -16.23 1.56
N GLN A 146 -20.27 -16.08 0.78
CA GLN A 146 -19.92 -16.97 -0.31
C GLN A 146 -18.41 -17.20 -0.39
N TYR A 147 -17.97 -18.35 -0.90
CA TYR A 147 -16.57 -18.56 -1.22
C TYR A 147 -16.16 -17.71 -2.42
N ILE A 148 -15.03 -17.00 -2.31
CA ILE A 148 -14.60 -16.02 -3.30
C ILE A 148 -13.55 -16.54 -4.28
N GLY A 149 -13.07 -17.78 -4.12
CA GLY A 149 -12.08 -18.40 -5.00
C GLY A 149 -10.67 -18.52 -4.40
N ALA A 150 -10.34 -17.79 -3.35
CA ALA A 150 -9.04 -17.84 -2.69
C ALA A 150 -8.93 -19.05 -1.76
N TYR A 151 -8.02 -20.00 -2.09
CA TYR A 151 -7.85 -21.24 -1.33
C TYR A 151 -6.45 -21.80 -1.47
N LEU A 152 -5.86 -22.24 -0.35
CA LEU A 152 -4.64 -23.04 -0.30
C LEU A 152 -4.90 -24.35 0.41
N HIS A 153 -4.38 -25.44 -0.13
CA HIS A 153 -4.61 -26.76 0.45
C HIS A 153 -4.04 -26.85 1.88
N GLY A 154 -4.87 -27.28 2.80
CA GLY A 154 -4.52 -27.56 4.18
C GLY A 154 -4.61 -26.38 5.15
N TRP A 155 -4.40 -25.14 4.70
CA TRP A 155 -4.51 -23.94 5.56
C TRP A 155 -4.65 -22.68 4.71
N THR A 156 -5.67 -21.88 4.98
CA THR A 156 -5.93 -20.62 4.30
C THR A 156 -6.46 -19.61 5.30
N GLU A 157 -5.82 -18.45 5.45
CA GLU A 157 -6.22 -17.43 6.42
C GLU A 157 -5.71 -16.03 6.01
N GLY A 158 -5.94 -15.02 6.88
CA GLY A 158 -5.41 -13.67 6.75
C GLY A 158 -5.75 -12.97 5.43
N PRO A 159 -7.03 -12.92 5.00
CA PRO A 159 -7.40 -12.19 3.79
C PRO A 159 -7.23 -10.68 4.00
N PHE A 160 -6.78 -9.97 2.97
CA PHE A 160 -6.75 -8.51 2.95
C PHE A 160 -7.03 -8.00 1.54
N VAL A 161 -7.96 -7.06 1.38
CA VAL A 161 -8.39 -6.55 0.07
C VAL A 161 -8.04 -5.08 -0.11
N VAL A 162 -7.47 -4.76 -1.27
CA VAL A 162 -7.32 -3.38 -1.76
C VAL A 162 -7.87 -3.26 -3.18
N LYS A 163 -8.30 -2.07 -3.56
CA LYS A 163 -8.71 -1.76 -4.93
C LYS A 163 -7.67 -0.85 -5.58
N ARG A 164 -7.16 -1.25 -6.74
CA ARG A 164 -6.24 -0.45 -7.56
C ARG A 164 -6.60 -0.59 -9.02
N ASP A 165 -6.62 0.52 -9.74
CA ASP A 165 -6.93 0.58 -11.18
C ASP A 165 -8.22 -0.14 -11.59
N GLY A 166 -9.25 -0.11 -10.71
CA GLY A 166 -10.54 -0.76 -10.91
C GLY A 166 -10.56 -2.27 -10.64
N MET A 167 -9.43 -2.87 -10.27
CA MET A 167 -9.30 -4.27 -9.88
C MET A 167 -9.26 -4.41 -8.36
N TYR A 168 -9.83 -5.50 -7.84
CA TYR A 168 -9.75 -5.88 -6.44
C TYR A 168 -8.63 -6.90 -6.29
N HIS A 169 -7.63 -6.54 -5.51
CA HIS A 169 -6.49 -7.39 -5.18
C HIS A 169 -6.66 -7.91 -3.77
N LEU A 170 -6.58 -9.22 -3.60
CA LEU A 170 -6.67 -9.87 -2.31
C LEU A 170 -5.37 -10.61 -2.03
N THR A 171 -4.75 -10.33 -0.90
CA THR A 171 -3.70 -11.16 -0.33
C THR A 171 -4.30 -12.11 0.69
N TYR A 172 -3.76 -13.32 0.78
CA TYR A 172 -4.14 -14.31 1.77
C TYR A 172 -2.96 -15.21 2.08
N THR A 173 -3.01 -15.92 3.18
CA THR A 173 -1.87 -16.64 3.69
C THR A 173 -2.17 -18.12 3.79
N GLY A 174 -1.18 -18.93 3.55
CA GLY A 174 -1.32 -20.38 3.64
C GLY A 174 -0.07 -21.10 4.12
N ASN A 175 -0.24 -22.42 4.32
CA ASN A 175 0.59 -23.26 5.14
C ASN A 175 0.36 -22.97 6.64
N HIS A 176 0.90 -23.77 7.54
CA HIS A 176 0.69 -23.59 8.98
C HIS A 176 1.51 -22.40 9.52
N PHE A 177 0.93 -21.53 10.34
CA PHE A 177 1.52 -20.30 10.88
C PHE A 177 2.83 -20.49 11.68
N LEU A 178 3.12 -21.69 12.18
CA LEU A 178 4.40 -22.05 12.80
C LEU A 178 5.39 -22.73 11.82
N SER A 179 5.08 -22.75 10.53
CA SER A 179 5.95 -23.29 9.50
C SER A 179 6.81 -22.19 8.90
N LYS A 180 8.09 -22.47 8.68
CA LYS A 180 8.94 -21.59 7.88
C LYS A 180 8.47 -21.42 6.44
N GLY A 181 7.61 -22.31 5.95
CA GLY A 181 6.96 -22.22 4.64
C GLY A 181 5.60 -21.49 4.66
N TYR A 182 5.25 -20.85 5.76
CA TYR A 182 4.11 -19.94 5.81
C TYR A 182 4.34 -18.81 4.79
N ARG A 183 3.35 -18.50 3.96
CA ARG A 183 3.56 -17.71 2.75
C ARG A 183 2.33 -16.88 2.39
N ILE A 184 2.57 -15.77 1.74
CA ILE A 184 1.53 -14.87 1.22
C ILE A 184 1.27 -15.19 -0.25
N HIS A 185 0.02 -15.38 -0.61
CA HIS A 185 -0.46 -15.46 -1.98
C HIS A 185 -1.24 -14.20 -2.34
N GLY A 186 -1.21 -13.86 -3.62
CA GLY A 186 -1.99 -12.78 -4.20
C GLY A 186 -3.00 -13.31 -5.21
N THR A 187 -4.12 -12.64 -5.33
CA THR A 187 -5.18 -12.97 -6.27
C THR A 187 -5.96 -11.71 -6.61
N SER A 188 -6.66 -11.68 -7.74
CA SER A 188 -7.45 -10.52 -8.15
C SER A 188 -8.79 -10.90 -8.75
N ALA A 189 -9.69 -9.91 -8.75
CA ALA A 189 -11.01 -10.01 -9.37
C ALA A 189 -11.50 -8.65 -9.88
N ALA A 190 -12.41 -8.66 -10.83
CA ALA A 190 -13.12 -7.46 -11.29
C ALA A 190 -14.30 -7.07 -10.37
N HIS A 191 -14.62 -7.89 -9.37
CA HIS A 191 -15.73 -7.68 -8.44
C HIS A 191 -15.29 -8.00 -7.01
N PRO A 192 -15.71 -7.23 -5.98
CA PRO A 192 -15.23 -7.40 -4.60
C PRO A 192 -15.53 -8.78 -4.00
N LEU A 193 -16.55 -9.47 -4.46
CA LEU A 193 -16.87 -10.84 -4.04
C LEU A 193 -16.41 -11.90 -5.05
N GLY A 194 -15.49 -11.56 -5.94
CA GLY A 194 -14.90 -12.48 -6.89
C GLY A 194 -15.81 -12.88 -8.07
N PRO A 195 -15.53 -14.02 -8.73
CA PRO A 195 -14.47 -14.97 -8.34
C PRO A 195 -13.06 -14.39 -8.50
N PHE A 196 -12.24 -14.63 -7.49
CA PHE A 196 -10.85 -14.24 -7.51
C PHE A 196 -10.02 -15.32 -8.23
N THR A 197 -8.99 -14.87 -8.95
CA THR A 197 -8.05 -15.72 -9.69
C THR A 197 -6.65 -15.47 -9.17
N ASP A 198 -5.95 -16.55 -8.82
CA ASP A 198 -4.57 -16.49 -8.34
C ASP A 198 -3.63 -15.91 -9.38
N TYR A 199 -2.60 -15.19 -8.91
CA TYR A 199 -1.51 -14.75 -9.79
C TYR A 199 -0.68 -15.93 -10.27
N ASP A 200 -0.25 -15.92 -11.53
CA ASP A 200 0.59 -16.96 -12.11
C ASP A 200 1.97 -17.05 -11.42
N HIS A 201 2.43 -15.97 -10.79
CA HIS A 201 3.71 -15.88 -10.10
C HIS A 201 3.62 -16.11 -8.58
N ASN A 202 2.51 -16.63 -8.07
CA ASN A 202 2.40 -17.00 -6.66
C ASN A 202 3.43 -18.06 -6.23
N PRO A 203 3.94 -18.03 -4.97
CA PRO A 203 3.55 -17.12 -3.89
C PRO A 203 4.13 -15.72 -4.07
N LEU A 204 3.36 -14.70 -3.64
CA LEU A 204 3.77 -13.30 -3.64
C LEU A 204 4.96 -13.07 -2.71
N ALA A 205 4.97 -13.74 -1.55
CA ALA A 205 6.08 -13.76 -0.62
C ALA A 205 6.25 -15.13 0.05
N VAL A 206 7.46 -15.68 -0.04
CA VAL A 206 7.87 -16.88 0.68
C VAL A 206 9.38 -16.84 0.94
N ARG A 207 9.78 -17.27 2.11
CA ARG A 207 11.18 -17.51 2.46
C ARG A 207 11.27 -18.58 3.55
N THR A 208 12.14 -19.55 3.37
CA THR A 208 12.32 -20.69 4.30
C THR A 208 13.67 -20.72 4.96
N GLU A 209 14.60 -19.89 4.51
CA GLU A 209 15.98 -19.79 5.04
C GLU A 209 16.35 -18.34 5.35
N GLY A 210 17.36 -18.15 6.20
CA GLY A 210 17.80 -16.83 6.64
C GLY A 210 17.08 -16.33 7.90
N ALA A 211 17.12 -15.03 8.12
CA ALA A 211 16.57 -14.39 9.32
C ALA A 211 15.06 -14.08 9.21
N VAL A 212 14.57 -13.84 8.00
CA VAL A 212 13.16 -13.49 7.72
C VAL A 212 12.53 -14.71 7.05
N VAL A 213 11.75 -15.49 7.78
CA VAL A 213 11.15 -16.76 7.32
C VAL A 213 9.75 -16.93 7.88
N GLY A 214 8.91 -17.76 7.24
CA GLY A 214 7.55 -18.03 7.72
C GLY A 214 6.69 -16.76 7.66
N LEU A 215 6.59 -16.19 6.47
CA LEU A 215 5.98 -14.88 6.20
C LEU A 215 4.47 -15.00 6.07
N GLY A 216 3.73 -14.13 6.72
CA GLY A 216 2.28 -14.19 6.55
C GLY A 216 1.50 -13.07 7.21
N HIS A 217 0.19 -13.20 7.06
CA HIS A 217 -0.85 -12.31 7.55
C HIS A 217 -0.52 -10.85 7.26
N SER A 218 -0.78 -10.43 6.02
CA SER A 218 -0.38 -9.12 5.52
C SER A 218 -1.51 -8.10 5.54
N SER A 219 -1.16 -6.83 5.70
CA SER A 219 -2.02 -5.69 5.42
C SER A 219 -1.29 -4.67 4.54
N THR A 220 -2.00 -3.96 3.68
CA THR A 220 -1.43 -2.96 2.78
C THR A 220 -1.98 -1.57 3.10
N VAL A 221 -1.09 -0.58 3.17
CA VAL A 221 -1.44 0.81 3.46
C VAL A 221 -0.73 1.76 2.51
N GLY A 222 -1.34 2.90 2.20
CA GLY A 222 -0.70 3.97 1.44
C GLY A 222 0.51 4.57 2.18
N GLY A 223 1.59 4.83 1.47
CA GLY A 223 2.81 5.43 1.99
C GLY A 223 2.64 6.87 2.46
N PRO A 224 3.66 7.42 3.16
CA PRO A 224 3.63 8.82 3.62
C PRO A 224 3.53 9.82 2.45
N ASP A 225 4.03 9.44 1.27
CA ASP A 225 3.93 10.18 0.01
C ASP A 225 2.53 10.12 -0.62
N LEU A 226 1.55 9.45 -0.03
CA LEU A 226 0.18 9.25 -0.53
C LEU A 226 0.10 8.52 -1.88
N MET A 227 1.20 8.08 -2.46
CA MET A 227 1.27 7.56 -3.83
C MET A 227 1.82 6.14 -3.92
N SER A 228 2.70 5.76 -3.01
CA SER A 228 3.23 4.39 -2.90
C SER A 228 2.35 3.53 -2.00
N ASP A 229 2.36 2.22 -2.26
CA ASP A 229 1.68 1.23 -1.43
C ASP A 229 2.70 0.35 -0.71
N TRP A 230 2.44 0.04 0.56
CA TRP A 230 3.34 -0.68 1.44
C TRP A 230 2.61 -1.81 2.13
N MET A 231 3.19 -3.02 2.06
CA MET A 231 2.67 -4.21 2.69
C MET A 231 3.42 -4.49 3.98
N PHE A 232 2.68 -4.55 5.07
CA PHE A 232 3.14 -5.06 6.36
C PHE A 232 2.83 -6.55 6.46
N TYR A 233 3.73 -7.30 7.05
CA TYR A 233 3.54 -8.71 7.32
C TYR A 233 4.44 -9.13 8.48
N HIS A 234 4.26 -10.31 9.02
CA HIS A 234 5.15 -10.81 10.06
C HIS A 234 6.04 -11.94 9.55
N ASN A 235 7.19 -12.13 10.21
CA ASN A 235 8.02 -13.32 10.09
C ASN A 235 8.03 -14.13 11.40
N LEU A 236 8.41 -15.40 11.31
CA LEU A 236 8.45 -16.32 12.44
C LEU A 236 9.84 -16.42 13.04
N ASN A 237 9.98 -16.15 14.34
CA ASN A 237 11.18 -16.37 15.12
C ASN A 237 11.30 -17.80 15.66
N PRO A 238 12.51 -18.28 16.01
CA PRO A 238 12.71 -19.62 16.59
C PRO A 238 11.95 -19.85 17.90
N ASP A 239 11.68 -18.80 18.68
CA ASP A 239 10.91 -18.84 19.92
C ASP A 239 9.39 -18.72 19.69
N LYS A 240 8.95 -18.72 18.42
CA LYS A 240 7.56 -18.58 17.95
C LYS A 240 6.97 -17.18 18.10
N THR A 241 7.73 -16.21 18.52
CA THR A 241 7.35 -14.80 18.40
C THR A 241 7.46 -14.33 16.95
N ARG A 242 6.92 -13.18 16.62
CA ARG A 242 6.94 -12.61 15.28
C ARG A 242 7.54 -11.21 15.30
N ASP A 243 8.40 -10.96 14.34
CA ASP A 243 8.90 -9.63 14.06
C ASP A 243 8.09 -8.98 12.94
N LEU A 244 8.20 -7.66 12.79
CA LEU A 244 7.47 -6.89 11.81
C LEU A 244 8.32 -6.62 10.58
N ASP A 245 7.79 -6.95 9.43
CA ASP A 245 8.39 -6.71 8.13
C ASP A 245 7.56 -5.72 7.30
N LEU A 246 8.22 -5.05 6.38
CA LEU A 246 7.64 -4.07 5.48
C LEU A 246 8.31 -4.16 4.12
N ASP A 247 7.52 -4.24 3.04
CA ASP A 247 8.04 -4.04 1.70
C ASP A 247 7.06 -3.28 0.83
N ARG A 248 7.58 -2.59 -0.19
CA ARG A 248 6.76 -1.89 -1.16
C ARG A 248 6.02 -2.89 -2.05
N VAL A 249 4.75 -2.61 -2.34
CA VAL A 249 3.96 -3.37 -3.30
C VAL A 249 3.61 -2.50 -4.49
N LEU A 250 3.72 -3.06 -5.69
CA LEU A 250 3.31 -2.44 -6.95
C LEU A 250 2.08 -3.17 -7.48
N PHE A 251 1.12 -2.40 -8.01
CA PHE A 251 -0.07 -2.95 -8.68
C PHE A 251 0.00 -2.64 -10.16
N HIS A 252 -0.31 -3.64 -11.00
CA HIS A 252 -0.37 -3.49 -12.44
C HIS A 252 -1.47 -4.38 -13.03
N GLY A 253 -2.52 -3.74 -13.54
CA GLY A 253 -3.67 -4.46 -14.10
C GLY A 253 -4.30 -5.43 -13.10
N SER A 254 -4.23 -6.73 -13.40
CA SER A 254 -4.73 -7.80 -12.53
C SER A 254 -3.69 -8.37 -11.58
N ASP A 255 -2.46 -7.88 -11.59
CA ASP A 255 -1.35 -8.41 -10.82
C ASP A 255 -0.84 -7.43 -9.75
N SER A 256 -0.18 -7.95 -8.73
CA SER A 256 0.62 -7.15 -7.81
C SER A 256 2.00 -7.79 -7.59
N PHE A 257 2.98 -6.98 -7.26
CA PHE A 257 4.38 -7.39 -7.11
C PHE A 257 4.93 -6.85 -5.80
N LEU A 258 5.32 -7.73 -4.89
CA LEU A 258 6.01 -7.35 -3.68
C LEU A 258 7.50 -7.16 -3.98
N LEU A 259 8.08 -6.01 -3.61
CA LEU A 259 9.51 -5.74 -3.75
C LEU A 259 10.31 -6.30 -2.57
N GLY A 260 10.03 -7.54 -2.23
CA GLY A 260 10.55 -8.30 -1.10
C GLY A 260 10.27 -9.80 -1.28
N PRO A 261 10.39 -10.59 -0.19
CA PRO A 261 10.87 -10.20 1.13
C PRO A 261 12.37 -9.91 1.11
N THR A 262 12.79 -8.82 1.71
CA THR A 262 14.20 -8.44 1.70
C THR A 262 14.82 -8.35 3.08
N THR A 263 16.11 -8.69 3.15
CA THR A 263 16.98 -8.44 4.30
C THR A 263 18.16 -7.53 3.94
N ALA A 264 18.22 -7.10 2.67
CA ALA A 264 19.18 -6.09 2.22
C ALA A 264 18.60 -4.68 2.44
N PRO A 265 19.45 -3.63 2.49
CA PRO A 265 18.98 -2.26 2.56
C PRO A 265 18.10 -1.91 1.35
N MET A 266 16.88 -1.44 1.62
CA MET A 266 15.88 -0.99 0.64
C MET A 266 15.62 0.50 0.77
N PRO A 267 15.19 1.20 -0.29
CA PRO A 267 14.73 2.57 -0.20
C PRO A 267 13.59 2.69 0.82
N ALA A 268 13.73 3.61 1.78
CA ALA A 268 12.70 3.88 2.78
C ALA A 268 11.45 4.49 2.14
N PRO A 269 10.27 4.32 2.77
CA PRO A 269 9.07 5.07 2.40
C PRO A 269 9.38 6.56 2.29
N LYS A 270 8.98 7.15 1.18
CA LYS A 270 9.26 8.54 0.90
C LYS A 270 8.43 9.44 1.80
N ARG A 271 9.05 10.44 2.39
CA ARG A 271 8.32 11.49 3.12
C ARG A 271 7.56 12.39 2.15
N PRO A 272 6.40 12.92 2.56
CA PRO A 272 5.71 13.93 1.77
C PRO A 272 6.57 15.18 1.57
N ASP A 273 6.31 15.96 0.53
CA ASP A 273 6.99 17.23 0.30
C ASP A 273 6.61 18.25 1.37
N TYR A 274 5.37 18.19 1.83
CA TYR A 274 4.86 18.98 2.94
C TYR A 274 3.88 18.18 3.80
N GLN A 275 4.03 18.29 5.11
CA GLN A 275 3.07 17.76 6.08
C GLN A 275 2.99 18.68 7.30
N ASP A 276 1.78 18.98 7.72
CA ASP A 276 1.51 19.63 9.00
C ASP A 276 0.50 18.80 9.80
N LEU A 277 0.95 18.26 10.92
CA LEU A 277 0.13 17.47 11.86
C LEU A 277 -0.51 18.35 12.95
N PHE A 278 -0.35 19.66 12.83
CA PHE A 278 -0.87 20.66 13.77
C PHE A 278 -0.45 20.44 15.22
N THR A 279 0.77 19.97 15.42
CA THR A 279 1.35 19.75 16.76
C THR A 279 1.85 21.04 17.42
N ALA A 280 2.00 22.11 16.65
CA ALA A 280 2.47 23.42 17.09
C ALA A 280 1.60 24.54 16.50
N GLU A 281 1.73 25.78 17.06
CA GLU A 281 1.09 26.95 16.48
C GLU A 281 1.54 27.17 15.01
N ALA A 282 0.66 27.79 14.20
CA ALA A 282 0.94 28.03 12.80
C ALA A 282 2.18 28.91 12.63
N GLY A 283 3.16 28.41 11.88
CA GLY A 283 4.30 29.17 11.40
C GLY A 283 3.95 30.01 10.15
N GLU A 284 4.98 30.48 9.46
CA GLU A 284 4.87 31.27 8.22
C GLU A 284 4.32 30.48 7.03
N GLU A 285 4.09 29.17 7.20
CA GLU A 285 3.65 28.23 6.18
C GLU A 285 2.16 28.35 5.82
N TRP A 286 1.40 29.16 6.60
CA TRP A 286 -0.04 29.37 6.40
C TRP A 286 -0.36 30.84 6.17
N ARG A 287 -0.99 31.14 5.03
CA ARG A 287 -1.57 32.45 4.75
C ARG A 287 -3.01 32.47 5.21
N MET A 288 -3.33 33.42 6.10
CA MET A 288 -4.71 33.69 6.51
C MET A 288 -5.31 34.72 5.57
N GLU A 289 -6.32 34.34 4.78
CA GLU A 289 -7.08 35.28 3.95
C GLU A 289 -8.17 35.96 4.78
N THR A 290 -8.88 35.17 5.59
CA THR A 290 -9.89 35.65 6.53
C THR A 290 -9.92 34.78 7.78
N GLY A 291 -10.37 35.36 8.91
CA GLY A 291 -10.54 34.63 10.17
C GLY A 291 -9.23 34.36 10.92
N SER A 292 -9.31 33.48 11.89
CA SER A 292 -8.19 32.99 12.67
C SER A 292 -8.48 31.59 13.22
N TRP A 293 -7.44 30.87 13.56
CA TRP A 293 -7.52 29.57 14.23
C TRP A 293 -6.54 29.50 15.42
N ARG A 294 -6.71 28.52 16.27
CA ARG A 294 -5.76 28.12 17.30
C ARG A 294 -5.47 26.63 17.20
N VAL A 295 -4.37 26.19 17.76
CA VAL A 295 -4.08 24.78 17.93
C VAL A 295 -4.77 24.24 19.18
N GLU A 296 -5.42 23.13 19.07
CA GLU A 296 -6.08 22.44 20.19
C GLU A 296 -6.07 20.93 19.91
N ASN A 297 -5.34 20.16 20.73
CA ASN A 297 -5.26 18.69 20.61
C ASN A 297 -4.88 18.21 19.20
N GLU A 298 -3.86 18.82 18.59
CA GLU A 298 -3.40 18.49 17.22
C GLU A 298 -4.44 18.77 16.13
N PHE A 299 -5.29 19.77 16.35
CA PHE A 299 -6.20 20.32 15.36
C PHE A 299 -6.04 21.83 15.27
N ARG A 300 -6.32 22.37 14.08
CA ARG A 300 -6.59 23.79 13.92
C ARG A 300 -8.08 24.02 14.12
N VAL A 301 -8.44 24.85 15.10
CA VAL A 301 -9.84 25.14 15.43
C VAL A 301 -10.14 26.60 15.16
N SER A 302 -11.12 26.87 14.29
CA SER A 302 -11.67 28.22 14.10
C SER A 302 -12.90 28.42 14.94
N ASN A 303 -13.12 29.67 15.43
CA ASN A 303 -14.32 30.04 16.17
C ASN A 303 -15.37 30.73 15.29
N GLY A 304 -15.12 30.88 13.99
CA GLY A 304 -15.98 31.54 13.03
C GLY A 304 -15.50 31.32 11.61
N ALA A 305 -16.01 32.09 10.69
CA ALA A 305 -15.65 31.97 9.28
C ALA A 305 -14.14 32.10 9.06
N ILE A 306 -13.58 31.23 8.24
CA ILE A 306 -12.16 31.16 7.96
C ILE A 306 -11.90 30.81 6.50
N ARG A 307 -10.83 31.38 5.93
CA ARG A 307 -10.22 30.96 4.69
C ARG A 307 -8.70 31.06 4.83
N THR A 308 -8.03 29.97 4.54
CA THR A 308 -6.57 29.88 4.64
C THR A 308 -6.01 29.21 3.40
N ALA A 309 -4.73 29.41 3.15
CA ALA A 309 -3.99 28.67 2.14
C ALA A 309 -2.61 28.30 2.69
N CYS A 310 -2.16 27.08 2.44
CA CYS A 310 -0.77 26.68 2.60
C CYS A 310 0.06 27.45 1.58
N VAL A 311 1.25 27.91 1.98
CA VAL A 311 2.15 28.65 1.09
C VAL A 311 2.84 27.75 0.04
N HIS A 312 2.81 26.43 0.23
CA HIS A 312 3.32 25.47 -0.72
C HIS A 312 2.40 25.40 -1.95
N LEU A 313 2.98 25.51 -3.14
CA LEU A 313 2.27 25.26 -4.38
C LEU A 313 2.10 23.75 -4.58
N LEU A 314 0.95 23.36 -5.10
CA LEU A 314 0.72 21.98 -5.52
C LEU A 314 1.63 21.65 -6.72
N PRO A 315 2.30 20.47 -6.72
CA PRO A 315 3.16 20.05 -7.83
C PRO A 315 2.35 19.76 -9.10
N GLU A 316 3.04 19.60 -10.22
CA GLU A 316 2.42 19.26 -11.51
C GLU A 316 1.68 17.92 -11.46
N HIS A 317 2.29 16.93 -10.81
CA HIS A 317 1.71 15.60 -10.52
C HIS A 317 1.87 15.31 -9.04
N GLY A 318 0.82 14.78 -8.41
CA GLY A 318 0.90 14.52 -6.98
C GLY A 318 -0.39 14.08 -6.32
N ALA A 319 -0.38 14.15 -4.99
CA ALA A 319 -1.50 13.86 -4.13
C ALA A 319 -1.55 14.83 -2.94
N ALA A 320 -2.74 15.05 -2.40
CA ALA A 320 -2.95 15.78 -1.15
C ALA A 320 -4.03 15.10 -0.31
N GLU A 321 -3.86 15.18 1.02
CA GLU A 321 -4.78 14.68 2.01
C GLU A 321 -5.05 15.80 3.02
N LEU A 322 -6.32 16.13 3.25
CA LEU A 322 -6.76 17.17 4.16
C LEU A 322 -7.95 16.68 4.98
N HIS A 323 -7.99 17.03 6.26
CA HIS A 323 -9.04 16.59 7.17
C HIS A 323 -9.87 17.77 7.68
N VAL A 324 -11.20 17.63 7.65
CA VAL A 324 -12.16 18.70 7.97
C VAL A 324 -13.34 18.19 8.78
N ALA A 325 -13.83 19.02 9.71
CA ALA A 325 -15.07 18.80 10.45
C ALA A 325 -15.75 20.12 10.78
N ALA A 326 -17.07 20.15 10.88
CA ALA A 326 -17.75 21.27 11.52
C ALA A 326 -17.57 21.18 13.04
N ALA A 327 -17.31 22.31 13.71
CA ALA A 327 -17.20 22.39 15.16
C ALA A 327 -18.46 22.98 15.83
N SER A 328 -19.46 23.39 15.04
CA SER A 328 -20.75 23.92 15.52
C SER A 328 -21.88 23.48 14.61
N GLU A 329 -23.06 23.33 15.15
CA GLU A 329 -24.30 23.11 14.37
C GLU A 329 -24.67 24.30 13.48
N GLU A 330 -24.18 25.49 13.82
CA GLU A 330 -24.40 26.71 13.06
C GLU A 330 -23.50 26.79 11.81
N THR A 331 -22.46 25.94 11.69
CA THR A 331 -21.60 25.90 10.52
C THR A 331 -22.34 25.24 9.35
N GLU A 332 -22.70 26.04 8.36
CA GLU A 332 -23.46 25.60 7.18
C GLU A 332 -22.58 25.03 6.09
N ALA A 333 -21.31 25.52 5.95
CA ALA A 333 -20.39 25.08 4.93
C ALA A 333 -18.94 25.05 5.43
N TYR A 334 -18.22 24.00 5.09
CA TYR A 334 -16.79 23.81 5.42
C TYR A 334 -16.14 22.86 4.39
N GLY A 335 -14.83 22.87 4.33
CA GLY A 335 -14.11 22.02 3.37
C GLY A 335 -12.75 22.57 3.04
N ILE A 336 -12.33 22.38 1.78
CA ILE A 336 -11.03 22.80 1.30
C ILE A 336 -11.14 23.97 0.33
N PHE A 337 -10.22 24.91 0.48
CA PHE A 337 -10.00 26.02 -0.43
C PHE A 337 -8.84 25.68 -1.39
N ILE A 338 -9.05 25.90 -2.66
CA ILE A 338 -8.06 25.79 -3.73
C ILE A 338 -8.09 27.12 -4.46
N THR A 339 -6.93 27.67 -4.86
CA THR A 339 -6.91 28.97 -5.56
C THR A 339 -7.90 29.00 -6.72
N GLY A 340 -8.88 29.92 -6.65
CA GLY A 340 -9.92 30.06 -7.66
C GLY A 340 -11.11 29.10 -7.56
N GLN A 341 -11.14 28.19 -6.59
CA GLN A 341 -12.26 27.25 -6.40
C GLN A 341 -12.35 26.78 -4.94
N THR A 342 -13.52 26.27 -4.55
CA THR A 342 -13.74 25.76 -3.18
C THR A 342 -14.53 24.46 -3.24
N LEU A 343 -14.01 23.38 -2.67
CA LEU A 343 -14.74 22.14 -2.46
C LEU A 343 -15.41 22.20 -1.08
N SER A 344 -16.71 22.38 -1.07
CA SER A 344 -17.51 22.73 0.10
C SER A 344 -18.48 21.63 0.48
N ILE A 345 -18.41 21.14 1.70
CA ILE A 345 -19.41 20.29 2.34
C ILE A 345 -20.50 21.21 2.89
N CYS A 346 -21.71 21.11 2.37
CA CYS A 346 -22.85 21.98 2.72
C CYS A 346 -23.86 21.20 3.56
N ARG A 347 -23.96 21.54 4.85
CA ARG A 347 -24.84 20.87 5.83
C ARG A 347 -26.30 20.96 5.42
N LYS A 348 -26.82 22.16 5.21
CA LYS A 348 -28.24 22.39 4.94
C LYS A 348 -28.75 21.67 3.67
N ALA A 349 -27.89 21.56 2.66
CA ALA A 349 -28.24 20.89 1.44
C ALA A 349 -27.90 19.39 1.44
N ASN A 350 -27.19 18.92 2.48
CA ASN A 350 -26.61 17.59 2.57
C ASN A 350 -25.84 17.18 1.28
N GLN A 351 -24.95 18.06 0.85
CA GLN A 351 -24.20 17.91 -0.41
C GLN A 351 -22.75 18.36 -0.25
N ILE A 352 -21.86 17.74 -1.03
CA ILE A 352 -20.56 18.31 -1.34
C ILE A 352 -20.63 19.01 -2.70
N ARG A 353 -20.00 20.19 -2.83
CA ARG A 353 -20.09 21.08 -4.00
C ARG A 353 -18.73 21.62 -4.37
N LEU A 354 -18.46 21.72 -5.66
CA LEU A 354 -17.38 22.55 -6.18
C LEU A 354 -17.96 23.92 -6.55
N LEU A 355 -17.40 24.96 -5.94
CA LEU A 355 -17.71 26.37 -6.22
C LEU A 355 -16.53 27.00 -6.97
N ASP A 356 -16.81 27.83 -7.97
CA ASP A 356 -15.77 28.69 -8.59
C ASP A 356 -15.47 29.95 -7.74
N ALA A 357 -14.59 30.78 -8.25
CA ALA A 357 -14.17 32.02 -7.56
C ALA A 357 -15.33 32.99 -7.28
N ASP A 358 -16.37 32.96 -8.11
CA ASP A 358 -17.56 33.79 -7.97
C ASP A 358 -18.63 33.15 -7.10
N GLY A 359 -18.36 31.94 -6.56
CA GLY A 359 -19.27 31.16 -5.70
C GLY A 359 -20.36 30.39 -6.47
N ALA A 360 -20.27 30.31 -7.81
CA ALA A 360 -21.21 29.52 -8.58
C ALA A 360 -20.87 28.02 -8.50
N THR A 361 -21.91 27.19 -8.35
CA THR A 361 -21.73 25.73 -8.27
C THR A 361 -21.43 25.16 -9.65
N ARG A 362 -20.28 24.51 -9.81
CA ARG A 362 -19.83 23.83 -11.03
C ARG A 362 -20.14 22.35 -11.02
N TRP A 363 -20.06 21.75 -9.83
CA TRP A 363 -20.33 20.32 -9.61
C TRP A 363 -20.95 20.13 -8.23
N LYS A 364 -21.72 19.07 -8.03
CA LYS A 364 -22.28 18.69 -6.73
C LYS A 364 -22.64 17.21 -6.68
N MET A 365 -22.60 16.65 -5.47
CA MET A 365 -23.04 15.29 -5.15
C MET A 365 -23.72 15.28 -3.78
N ALA A 366 -24.72 14.41 -3.59
CA ALA A 366 -25.35 14.20 -2.28
C ALA A 366 -24.37 13.51 -1.34
N LEU A 367 -24.36 13.89 -0.07
CA LEU A 367 -23.63 13.17 0.98
C LEU A 367 -24.40 11.89 1.35
N PRO A 368 -23.70 10.85 1.88
CA PRO A 368 -24.34 9.65 2.39
C PRO A 368 -25.41 9.95 3.44
N GLU A 369 -26.40 9.06 3.54
CA GLU A 369 -27.37 9.11 4.63
C GLU A 369 -26.66 8.92 5.99
N GLY A 370 -27.03 9.74 6.98
CA GLY A 370 -26.41 9.70 8.30
C GLY A 370 -25.02 10.34 8.39
N PHE A 371 -24.58 11.08 7.37
CA PHE A 371 -23.30 11.79 7.38
C PHE A 371 -23.21 12.75 8.56
N ARG A 372 -22.20 12.58 9.41
CA ARG A 372 -21.98 13.34 10.63
C ARG A 372 -21.00 14.48 10.39
N HIS A 373 -21.52 15.70 10.34
CA HIS A 373 -20.72 16.91 10.10
C HIS A 373 -19.72 17.24 11.23
N ASP A 374 -19.94 16.72 12.44
CA ASP A 374 -19.05 16.86 13.60
C ASP A 374 -17.92 15.81 13.61
N ALA A 375 -18.01 14.79 12.77
CA ALA A 375 -16.94 13.83 12.54
C ALA A 375 -15.82 14.41 11.67
N LEU A 376 -14.60 13.93 11.87
CA LEU A 376 -13.46 14.29 11.02
C LEU A 376 -13.57 13.52 9.70
N HIS A 377 -13.62 14.23 8.59
CA HIS A 377 -13.67 13.66 7.25
C HIS A 377 -12.37 13.95 6.50
N CYS A 378 -11.93 12.97 5.71
CA CYS A 378 -10.73 13.06 4.88
C CYS A 378 -11.10 13.39 3.43
N LEU A 379 -10.47 14.40 2.88
CA LEU A 379 -10.47 14.70 1.45
C LEU A 379 -9.13 14.30 0.87
N THR A 380 -9.12 13.25 0.04
CA THR A 380 -7.93 12.78 -0.67
C THR A 380 -8.03 13.13 -2.14
N LEU A 381 -7.03 13.86 -2.62
CA LEU A 381 -6.91 14.31 -3.99
C LEU A 381 -5.70 13.65 -4.63
N ARG A 382 -5.85 13.11 -5.83
CA ARG A 382 -4.75 12.61 -6.67
C ARG A 382 -4.83 13.24 -8.05
N TRP A 383 -3.69 13.61 -8.61
CA TRP A 383 -3.54 14.16 -9.96
C TRP A 383 -2.23 13.68 -10.60
N ASP A 384 -2.02 12.38 -10.54
CA ASP A 384 -0.92 11.67 -11.21
C ASP A 384 -1.35 11.13 -12.59
N LYS A 385 -1.44 9.81 -12.75
CA LYS A 385 -1.94 9.15 -13.98
C LYS A 385 -3.44 9.39 -14.17
N ASN A 386 -4.20 9.45 -13.08
CA ASN A 386 -5.66 9.64 -13.06
C ASN A 386 -6.03 10.65 -11.97
N SER A 387 -6.76 11.71 -12.36
CA SER A 387 -7.26 12.65 -11.35
C SER A 387 -8.47 12.07 -10.63
N THR A 388 -8.35 11.86 -9.32
CA THR A 388 -9.42 11.38 -8.46
C THR A 388 -9.54 12.22 -7.20
N VAL A 389 -10.76 12.34 -6.69
CA VAL A 389 -11.04 12.97 -5.40
C VAL A 389 -11.96 12.07 -4.60
N HIS A 390 -11.58 11.77 -3.37
CA HIS A 390 -12.39 11.01 -2.43
C HIS A 390 -12.77 11.88 -1.23
N LEU A 391 -13.98 11.65 -0.71
CA LEU A 391 -14.40 12.06 0.61
C LEU A 391 -14.51 10.79 1.46
N ASP A 392 -13.60 10.62 2.41
CA ASP A 392 -13.38 9.35 3.10
C ASP A 392 -13.13 8.21 2.07
N HIS A 393 -14.01 7.21 2.02
CA HIS A 393 -13.93 6.13 1.02
C HIS A 393 -14.68 6.45 -0.27
N LEU A 394 -15.53 7.49 -0.28
CA LEU A 394 -16.45 7.77 -1.38
C LEU A 394 -15.75 8.51 -2.52
N LEU A 395 -15.68 7.91 -3.71
CA LEU A 395 -15.18 8.55 -4.91
C LEU A 395 -16.17 9.62 -5.42
N LEU A 396 -15.69 10.84 -5.57
CA LEU A 396 -16.49 11.97 -6.07
C LEU A 396 -16.54 11.95 -7.62
N HIS A 397 -17.40 11.10 -8.16
CA HIS A 397 -17.49 10.87 -9.60
C HIS A 397 -17.76 12.15 -10.41
N GLY A 398 -17.01 12.33 -11.50
CA GLY A 398 -17.18 13.45 -12.42
C GLY A 398 -16.69 14.80 -11.87
N LEU A 399 -16.05 14.82 -10.71
CA LEU A 399 -15.40 16.00 -10.19
C LEU A 399 -14.05 16.22 -10.88
N THR A 400 -13.84 17.43 -11.41
CA THR A 400 -12.57 17.86 -11.99
C THR A 400 -12.08 19.10 -11.28
N LEU A 401 -10.85 19.07 -10.78
CA LEU A 401 -10.19 20.18 -10.09
C LEU A 401 -9.02 20.71 -10.93
N SER A 402 -8.78 22.02 -10.85
CA SER A 402 -7.56 22.65 -11.37
C SER A 402 -6.56 22.73 -10.22
N LEU A 403 -5.60 21.78 -10.18
CA LEU A 403 -4.69 21.61 -9.05
C LEU A 403 -3.25 22.09 -9.29
N PRO A 404 -2.60 21.84 -10.45
CA PRO A 404 -1.20 22.21 -10.63
C PRO A 404 -0.95 23.70 -10.42
N GLU A 405 0.16 24.01 -9.73
CA GLU A 405 0.62 25.38 -9.46
C GLU A 405 -0.36 26.26 -8.67
N THR A 406 -1.29 25.66 -7.94
CA THR A 406 -2.24 26.35 -7.06
C THR A 406 -1.87 26.15 -5.59
N HIS A 407 -2.44 26.99 -4.71
CA HIS A 407 -2.39 26.79 -3.26
C HIS A 407 -3.64 26.08 -2.79
N ILE A 408 -3.49 25.20 -1.78
CA ILE A 408 -4.58 24.50 -1.13
C ILE A 408 -4.62 24.89 0.36
N GLY A 409 -5.80 24.88 0.95
CA GLY A 409 -6.00 25.16 2.36
C GLY A 409 -7.41 24.85 2.80
N TYR A 410 -7.87 25.52 3.84
CA TYR A 410 -9.14 25.25 4.49
C TYR A 410 -10.12 26.40 4.35
N PHE A 411 -11.39 26.04 4.38
CA PHE A 411 -12.51 26.96 4.33
C PHE A 411 -13.61 26.52 5.31
N ALA A 412 -14.22 27.48 6.00
CA ALA A 412 -15.47 27.31 6.71
C ALA A 412 -16.20 28.66 6.83
N ASP A 413 -17.53 28.65 6.86
CA ASP A 413 -18.38 29.81 7.11
C ASP A 413 -18.75 29.99 8.60
N GLY A 414 -18.35 29.05 9.44
CA GLY A 414 -18.57 29.02 10.88
C GLY A 414 -17.42 28.35 11.61
N ALA A 415 -17.66 27.96 12.86
CA ALA A 415 -16.68 27.24 13.66
C ALA A 415 -16.39 25.86 13.05
N ALA A 416 -15.10 25.56 12.81
CA ALA A 416 -14.66 24.32 12.20
C ALA A 416 -13.39 23.78 12.86
N ARG A 417 -13.16 22.48 12.69
CA ARG A 417 -11.97 21.77 13.12
C ARG A 417 -11.27 21.15 11.90
N PHE A 418 -9.99 21.42 11.77
CA PHE A 418 -9.16 20.93 10.69
C PHE A 418 -8.09 20.01 11.25
N GLY A 419 -8.00 18.82 10.70
CA GLY A 419 -6.93 17.87 10.98
C GLY A 419 -5.71 18.11 10.09
N SER A 420 -4.83 17.12 10.02
CA SER A 420 -3.58 17.22 9.27
C SER A 420 -3.78 17.58 7.80
N VAL A 421 -2.73 18.13 7.21
CA VAL A 421 -2.56 18.26 5.76
C VAL A 421 -1.28 17.55 5.34
N THR A 422 -1.36 16.83 4.23
CA THR A 422 -0.21 16.20 3.58
C THR A 422 -0.25 16.52 2.10
N ILE A 423 0.88 16.93 1.53
CA ILE A 423 1.03 17.22 0.09
C ILE A 423 2.28 16.50 -0.40
N SER A 424 2.14 15.75 -1.49
CA SER A 424 3.26 15.07 -2.14
C SER A 424 3.24 15.27 -3.64
N GLY A 425 4.40 15.51 -4.21
CA GLY A 425 4.65 15.42 -5.63
C GLY A 425 5.38 14.15 -6.02
N VAL A 426 5.33 13.83 -7.28
CA VAL A 426 6.19 12.80 -7.87
C VAL A 426 7.61 13.35 -7.91
N THR A 427 8.46 13.00 -6.95
CA THR A 427 9.81 13.60 -6.81
C THR A 427 10.91 12.76 -7.44
N ASP A 428 10.75 11.45 -7.53
CA ASP A 428 11.66 10.57 -8.27
C ASP A 428 11.21 10.48 -9.73
N LEU A 429 10.87 11.66 -10.32
CA LEU A 429 10.37 11.77 -11.66
C LEU A 429 11.56 11.91 -12.63
N LEU A 430 11.68 10.96 -13.54
CA LEU A 430 12.55 11.07 -14.71
C LEU A 430 11.69 11.35 -15.94
N CYS A 431 12.15 12.24 -16.79
CA CYS A 431 11.46 12.56 -18.06
C CYS A 431 12.28 12.01 -19.24
N VAL A 432 11.64 11.38 -20.19
CA VAL A 432 12.29 10.91 -21.41
C VAL A 432 12.48 12.08 -22.38
N PRO A 433 13.64 12.25 -23.02
CA PRO A 433 14.87 11.48 -22.83
C PRO A 433 15.62 11.85 -21.55
N THR A 434 16.23 10.87 -20.88
CA THR A 434 16.97 11.11 -19.64
C THR A 434 18.19 10.23 -19.49
N GLN A 435 19.16 10.73 -18.71
CA GLN A 435 20.28 9.94 -18.23
C GLN A 435 20.60 10.35 -16.79
N THR A 436 20.64 9.40 -15.88
CA THR A 436 20.92 9.66 -14.46
C THR A 436 21.63 8.49 -13.79
N LEU A 437 22.22 8.75 -12.63
CA LEU A 437 22.77 7.72 -11.74
C LEU A 437 21.64 7.30 -10.77
N VAL A 438 21.38 6.02 -10.68
CA VAL A 438 20.41 5.44 -9.75
C VAL A 438 21.09 4.46 -8.80
N PRO A 439 20.64 4.39 -7.54
CA PRO A 439 21.11 3.38 -6.58
C PRO A 439 20.89 1.95 -7.08
N ALA A 440 21.64 1.02 -6.53
CA ALA A 440 21.57 -0.41 -6.84
C ALA A 440 20.16 -1.00 -6.80
N LEU A 441 19.33 -0.47 -5.92
CA LEU A 441 17.92 -0.79 -5.83
C LEU A 441 17.13 0.51 -5.85
N SER A 442 16.35 0.71 -6.89
CA SER A 442 15.63 1.96 -7.11
C SER A 442 14.24 1.74 -7.63
N VAL A 443 13.31 2.55 -7.14
CA VAL A 443 11.97 2.70 -7.68
C VAL A 443 11.74 4.18 -7.94
N PHE A 444 11.35 4.53 -9.16
CA PHE A 444 11.08 5.91 -9.56
C PHE A 444 9.96 5.96 -10.60
N SER A 445 9.39 7.13 -10.80
CA SER A 445 8.40 7.37 -11.86
C SER A 445 9.09 7.90 -13.11
N LEU A 446 8.72 7.35 -14.28
CA LEU A 446 9.18 7.77 -15.60
C LEU A 446 8.05 8.49 -16.32
N ALA A 447 8.23 9.76 -16.64
CA ALA A 447 7.31 10.51 -17.49
C ALA A 447 7.64 10.27 -18.97
N VAL A 448 6.68 9.70 -19.68
CA VAL A 448 6.78 9.39 -21.11
C VAL A 448 5.92 10.39 -21.89
N PRO A 449 6.52 11.20 -22.79
CA PRO A 449 5.81 12.30 -23.46
C PRO A 449 4.90 11.84 -24.60
N THR A 450 5.20 10.70 -25.24
CA THR A 450 4.44 10.17 -26.39
C THR A 450 4.41 8.67 -26.37
N ASP A 451 3.32 8.07 -26.87
CA ASP A 451 3.24 6.62 -27.10
C ASP A 451 4.35 6.20 -28.06
N GLY A 452 5.02 5.10 -27.77
CA GLY A 452 6.05 4.61 -28.66
C GLY A 452 6.97 3.55 -28.09
N ALA A 453 8.00 3.25 -28.88
CA ALA A 453 9.08 2.37 -28.46
C ALA A 453 10.25 3.17 -27.89
N TYR A 454 10.79 2.68 -26.78
CA TYR A 454 11.88 3.31 -26.03
C TYR A 454 13.00 2.31 -25.80
N LEU A 455 14.24 2.81 -25.76
CA LEU A 455 15.40 2.05 -25.34
C LEU A 455 15.80 2.49 -23.94
N CYS A 456 15.76 1.56 -22.99
CA CYS A 456 16.39 1.73 -21.70
C CYS A 456 17.77 1.08 -21.74
N THR A 457 18.81 1.84 -21.40
CA THR A 457 20.18 1.36 -21.30
C THR A 457 20.67 1.53 -19.87
N LEU A 458 21.12 0.44 -19.25
CA LEU A 458 21.73 0.44 -17.94
C LEU A 458 23.23 0.23 -18.09
N TYR A 459 24.00 1.10 -17.45
CA TYR A 459 25.45 1.05 -17.41
C TYR A 459 25.89 0.80 -15.97
N GLY A 460 26.60 -0.29 -15.68
CA GLY A 460 27.09 -0.62 -14.36
C GLY A 460 28.13 -1.72 -14.42
N GLN A 461 28.92 -1.87 -13.36
CA GLN A 461 29.81 -2.99 -13.18
C GLN A 461 29.06 -4.06 -12.35
N SER A 462 28.64 -5.14 -12.96
CA SER A 462 27.97 -6.20 -12.22
C SER A 462 28.15 -7.55 -12.90
N ASP A 463 28.58 -8.53 -12.14
CA ASP A 463 28.60 -9.94 -12.54
C ASP A 463 27.21 -10.61 -12.37
N ILE A 464 26.18 -9.85 -11.98
CA ILE A 464 24.81 -10.32 -11.74
C ILE A 464 23.85 -9.63 -12.70
N PRO A 465 22.88 -10.36 -13.27
CA PRO A 465 21.90 -9.81 -14.19
C PRO A 465 21.17 -8.60 -13.60
N VAL A 466 21.14 -7.52 -14.33
CA VAL A 466 20.32 -6.36 -14.00
C VAL A 466 18.87 -6.69 -14.32
N ARG A 467 17.97 -6.44 -13.37
CA ARG A 467 16.54 -6.57 -13.59
C ARG A 467 15.90 -5.21 -13.72
N LEU A 468 15.03 -5.09 -14.70
CA LEU A 468 14.19 -3.92 -14.93
C LEU A 468 12.74 -4.36 -14.95
N ARG A 469 11.91 -3.71 -14.14
CA ARG A 469 10.44 -3.82 -14.23
C ARG A 469 9.85 -2.46 -14.54
N VAL A 470 8.85 -2.45 -15.39
CA VAL A 470 8.09 -1.24 -15.72
C VAL A 470 6.62 -1.55 -15.52
N ASP A 471 5.95 -0.78 -14.66
CA ASP A 471 4.55 -1.00 -14.26
C ASP A 471 4.29 -2.43 -13.75
N GLY A 472 5.27 -3.00 -13.04
CA GLY A 472 5.22 -4.36 -12.51
C GLY A 472 5.61 -5.48 -13.50
N GLU A 473 5.65 -5.21 -14.81
CA GLU A 473 6.09 -6.17 -15.82
C GLU A 473 7.62 -6.23 -15.94
N GLU A 474 8.18 -7.43 -15.92
CA GLU A 474 9.62 -7.64 -16.10
C GLU A 474 10.00 -7.46 -17.57
N ALA A 475 10.91 -6.51 -17.80
CA ALA A 475 11.47 -6.28 -19.12
C ALA A 475 12.64 -7.26 -19.37
N LEU A 476 12.60 -7.97 -20.49
CA LEU A 476 13.68 -8.87 -20.88
C LEU A 476 14.80 -8.09 -21.59
N PRO A 477 16.08 -8.28 -21.23
CA PRO A 477 17.16 -7.60 -21.88
C PRO A 477 17.30 -8.05 -23.34
N GLN A 478 17.49 -7.10 -24.25
CA GLN A 478 17.84 -7.40 -25.64
C GLN A 478 19.31 -7.75 -25.80
N CYS A 479 20.14 -7.05 -25.02
CA CYS A 479 21.57 -7.29 -24.94
C CYS A 479 22.01 -7.12 -23.49
N GLU A 480 22.87 -8.01 -23.03
CA GLU A 480 23.47 -7.97 -21.71
C GLU A 480 24.95 -8.34 -21.83
N THR A 481 25.81 -7.45 -21.31
CA THR A 481 27.26 -7.65 -21.21
C THR A 481 27.68 -7.37 -19.78
N ASP A 482 28.95 -7.61 -19.44
CA ASP A 482 29.48 -7.36 -18.09
C ASP A 482 29.21 -5.93 -17.56
N ASN A 483 28.95 -4.96 -18.44
CA ASN A 483 28.82 -3.55 -18.07
C ASN A 483 27.59 -2.84 -18.63
N ILE A 484 26.82 -3.47 -19.52
CA ILE A 484 25.68 -2.82 -20.20
C ILE A 484 24.54 -3.82 -20.35
N ALA A 485 23.33 -3.41 -19.96
CA ALA A 485 22.09 -4.10 -20.28
C ALA A 485 21.17 -3.14 -21.05
N THR A 486 20.56 -3.61 -22.15
CA THR A 486 19.61 -2.82 -22.93
C THR A 486 18.25 -3.50 -22.98
N PHE A 487 17.20 -2.71 -22.83
CA PHE A 487 15.81 -3.16 -22.83
C PHE A 487 15.00 -2.35 -23.83
N ARG A 488 14.26 -3.03 -24.68
CA ARG A 488 13.29 -2.35 -25.56
C ARG A 488 11.93 -2.39 -24.89
N LEU A 489 11.36 -1.19 -24.68
CA LEU A 489 10.09 -0.99 -24.00
C LEU A 489 9.07 -0.40 -24.97
N THR A 490 7.81 -0.79 -24.86
CA THR A 490 6.70 -0.08 -25.50
C THR A 490 5.92 0.61 -24.40
N LEU A 491 5.97 1.94 -24.38
CA LEU A 491 5.39 2.76 -23.31
C LEU A 491 4.32 3.67 -23.87
N SER A 492 3.25 3.87 -23.11
CA SER A 492 2.21 4.85 -23.40
C SER A 492 2.63 6.23 -22.87
N THR A 493 1.96 7.28 -23.34
CA THR A 493 2.08 8.61 -22.75
C THR A 493 1.63 8.60 -21.30
N GLY A 494 2.38 9.19 -20.39
CA GLY A 494 2.04 9.31 -18.97
C GLY A 494 3.16 8.91 -18.04
N LEU A 495 2.81 8.60 -16.80
CA LEU A 495 3.73 8.13 -15.77
C LEU A 495 3.78 6.61 -15.72
N HIS A 496 4.99 6.07 -15.63
CA HIS A 496 5.26 4.65 -15.47
C HIS A 496 6.10 4.43 -14.22
N ASP A 497 5.76 3.40 -13.44
CA ASP A 497 6.59 2.97 -12.32
C ASP A 497 7.74 2.12 -12.83
N VAL A 498 8.98 2.51 -12.52
CA VAL A 498 10.18 1.79 -12.94
C VAL A 498 10.92 1.28 -11.72
N GLN A 499 11.18 -0.01 -11.69
CA GLN A 499 12.01 -0.66 -10.68
C GLN A 499 13.27 -1.20 -11.32
N ILE A 500 14.40 -0.91 -10.69
CA ILE A 500 15.71 -1.46 -11.05
C ILE A 500 16.27 -2.24 -9.87
N SER A 501 16.80 -3.42 -10.15
CA SER A 501 17.57 -4.21 -9.19
C SER A 501 18.90 -4.60 -9.84
N CYS A 502 20.00 -4.15 -9.23
CA CYS A 502 21.37 -4.45 -9.61
C CYS A 502 22.24 -4.51 -8.36
N MET A 503 23.51 -4.93 -8.46
CA MET A 503 24.41 -5.07 -7.30
C MET A 503 25.01 -3.75 -6.82
N GLU A 504 25.19 -2.80 -7.72
CA GLU A 504 25.82 -1.51 -7.45
C GLU A 504 25.03 -0.38 -8.11
N ASN A 505 25.35 0.85 -7.74
CA ASN A 505 24.76 2.02 -8.40
C ASN A 505 25.05 1.98 -9.89
N CYS A 506 24.02 2.14 -10.69
CA CYS A 506 24.12 2.11 -12.13
C CYS A 506 23.69 3.43 -12.76
N ARG A 507 24.19 3.71 -13.96
CA ARG A 507 23.67 4.80 -14.77
C ARG A 507 22.58 4.27 -15.67
N ILE A 508 21.40 4.89 -15.60
CA ILE A 508 20.28 4.57 -16.47
C ILE A 508 20.09 5.65 -17.53
N ARG A 509 19.70 5.23 -18.73
CA ARG A 509 19.33 6.12 -19.82
C ARG A 509 18.07 5.61 -20.49
N PHE A 510 17.12 6.50 -20.77
CA PHE A 510 15.94 6.26 -21.57
C PHE A 510 15.94 7.17 -22.79
N ASP A 511 15.79 6.60 -23.98
CA ASP A 511 15.73 7.34 -25.24
C ASP A 511 14.56 6.83 -26.10
N PRO A 512 13.83 7.71 -26.82
CA PRO A 512 12.90 7.29 -27.86
C PRO A 512 13.66 6.54 -28.97
N LEU A 513 13.12 5.42 -29.45
CA LEU A 513 13.80 4.58 -30.44
C LEU A 513 13.92 5.22 -31.83
N ASP A 514 13.04 6.16 -32.14
CA ASP A 514 13.07 6.94 -33.38
C ASP A 514 14.23 7.96 -33.45
N THR A 515 14.87 8.23 -32.30
CA THR A 515 16.02 9.13 -32.17
C THR A 515 17.37 8.41 -32.11
N ILE A 516 17.37 7.05 -32.07
CA ILE A 516 18.58 6.25 -31.89
C ILE A 516 19.06 5.72 -33.24
N GLN A 517 20.32 6.01 -33.60
CA GLN A 517 21.03 5.24 -34.62
C GLN A 517 21.34 3.84 -34.07
N GLU A 518 20.88 2.78 -34.74
CA GLU A 518 21.16 1.41 -34.35
C GLU A 518 22.66 1.13 -34.32
N GLU A 519 23.26 1.06 -33.13
CA GLU A 519 24.54 0.42 -32.92
C GLU A 519 24.33 -1.06 -32.63
N THR A 520 24.72 -1.93 -33.54
CA THR A 520 24.68 -3.38 -33.34
C THR A 520 25.80 -3.78 -32.38
N LEU A 521 25.47 -3.99 -31.11
CA LEU A 521 26.39 -4.55 -30.13
C LEU A 521 26.32 -6.09 -30.19
N THR A 522 27.38 -6.72 -30.67
CA THR A 522 27.57 -8.17 -30.60
C THR A 522 28.27 -8.51 -29.28
N ALA A 523 27.56 -9.20 -28.38
CA ALA A 523 28.12 -9.72 -27.12
C ALA A 523 28.36 -11.23 -27.22
N SER A 524 29.52 -11.68 -26.78
CA SER A 524 29.82 -13.10 -26.57
C SER A 524 29.63 -13.46 -25.10
N MET A 525 28.77 -14.45 -24.80
CA MET A 525 28.62 -15.01 -23.45
C MET A 525 29.74 -16.02 -23.19
N GLU A 526 30.76 -15.67 -22.43
CA GLU A 526 31.87 -16.57 -22.09
C GLU A 526 31.90 -17.06 -20.61
N ARG A 527 30.91 -16.77 -19.78
CA ARG A 527 30.97 -17.15 -18.34
C ARG A 527 29.89 -18.13 -17.88
N TRP A 528 29.78 -19.19 -18.61
CA TRP A 528 29.05 -20.35 -18.12
C TRP A 528 30.08 -21.40 -17.71
N ASP A 529 30.09 -21.80 -16.43
CA ASP A 529 30.96 -22.91 -16.00
C ASP A 529 30.38 -24.20 -16.59
N LYS A 530 30.97 -24.63 -17.70
CA LYS A 530 30.58 -25.81 -18.46
C LYS A 530 30.74 -27.13 -17.69
N GLN A 531 31.44 -27.13 -16.56
CA GLN A 531 31.72 -28.35 -15.81
C GLN A 531 30.77 -28.62 -14.65
N THR A 532 30.20 -27.63 -14.02
CA THR A 532 29.39 -27.82 -12.80
C THR A 532 27.95 -27.34 -12.91
N GLY A 533 27.62 -26.45 -13.84
CA GLY A 533 26.27 -25.91 -14.00
C GLY A 533 25.65 -25.31 -12.74
N LYS A 534 26.49 -24.85 -11.79
CA LYS A 534 26.03 -24.37 -10.49
C LYS A 534 26.02 -22.86 -10.43
N ILE A 535 24.86 -22.32 -10.14
CA ILE A 535 24.67 -20.92 -9.78
C ILE A 535 24.45 -20.86 -8.27
N ARG A 536 25.19 -20.02 -7.55
CA ARG A 536 24.96 -19.76 -6.13
C ARG A 536 24.14 -18.49 -5.99
N PHE A 537 23.04 -18.60 -5.28
CA PHE A 537 22.20 -17.47 -4.89
C PHE A 537 22.32 -17.25 -3.38
N SER A 538 22.44 -16.00 -2.96
CA SER A 538 22.15 -15.57 -1.61
C SER A 538 20.98 -14.61 -1.69
N ASP A 539 19.85 -14.98 -1.07
CA ASP A 539 18.69 -14.10 -0.88
C ASP A 539 18.02 -13.57 -2.15
N ALA A 540 17.57 -14.45 -3.07
CA ALA A 540 16.89 -13.99 -4.27
C ALA A 540 15.73 -14.89 -4.69
N GLU A 541 14.68 -14.27 -5.21
CA GLU A 541 13.68 -14.89 -6.05
C GLU A 541 14.36 -15.44 -7.33
N ILE A 542 14.15 -16.70 -7.64
CA ILE A 542 14.85 -17.34 -8.76
C ILE A 542 13.97 -17.26 -10.01
N HIS A 543 14.26 -16.32 -10.91
CA HIS A 543 13.81 -16.37 -12.29
C HIS A 543 15.00 -16.79 -13.18
N ALA A 544 14.98 -18.00 -13.74
CA ALA A 544 16.02 -18.45 -14.64
C ALA A 544 15.45 -18.62 -16.05
N HIS A 545 16.00 -17.87 -17.00
CA HIS A 545 15.79 -18.10 -18.42
C HIS A 545 16.99 -18.83 -19.00
N LEU A 546 16.78 -20.08 -19.41
CA LEU A 546 17.79 -20.89 -20.10
C LEU A 546 17.58 -20.76 -21.61
N CYS A 547 18.48 -20.05 -22.29
CA CYS A 547 18.48 -19.96 -23.75
C CYS A 547 19.71 -20.69 -24.32
N PRO A 548 19.63 -21.98 -24.63
CA PRO A 548 20.74 -22.67 -25.29
C PRO A 548 20.86 -22.18 -26.74
N ARG A 549 22.07 -21.79 -27.15
CA ARG A 549 22.32 -21.33 -28.53
C ARG A 549 22.55 -22.46 -29.52
N GLU A 550 23.01 -23.63 -29.05
CA GLU A 550 23.16 -24.84 -29.88
C GLU A 550 22.89 -26.06 -29.00
N CYS A 551 21.86 -26.82 -29.34
CA CYS A 551 21.50 -28.07 -28.68
C CYS A 551 21.75 -29.22 -29.65
N GLY A 552 22.61 -30.19 -29.26
CA GLY A 552 22.65 -31.51 -29.86
C GLY A 552 21.59 -32.43 -29.23
N ASP A 553 21.26 -33.52 -29.88
CA ASP A 553 20.31 -34.52 -29.39
C ASP A 553 20.71 -35.01 -27.97
N GLY A 554 19.78 -34.88 -27.00
CA GLY A 554 19.97 -35.39 -25.63
C GLY A 554 20.25 -34.31 -24.57
N TRP A 555 19.90 -33.07 -24.79
CA TRP A 555 20.03 -31.99 -23.82
C TRP A 555 18.88 -31.99 -22.79
N GLU A 556 19.21 -32.01 -21.52
CA GLU A 556 18.26 -31.74 -20.43
C GLU A 556 18.75 -30.51 -19.66
N ALA A 557 17.87 -29.53 -19.46
CA ALA A 557 18.13 -28.38 -18.64
C ALA A 557 17.06 -28.25 -17.56
N GLY A 558 17.47 -28.01 -16.32
CA GLY A 558 16.54 -27.84 -15.20
C GLY A 558 17.17 -27.03 -14.08
N ILE A 559 16.30 -26.47 -13.23
CA ILE A 559 16.72 -25.81 -12.00
C ILE A 559 16.57 -26.80 -10.85
N LEU A 560 17.68 -27.12 -10.18
CA LEU A 560 17.67 -27.93 -8.98
C LEU A 560 17.50 -27.01 -7.75
N LEU A 561 16.29 -26.97 -7.21
CA LEU A 561 16.01 -26.31 -5.95
C LEU A 561 16.24 -27.31 -4.80
N ARG A 562 17.23 -27.05 -3.97
CA ARG A 562 17.45 -27.82 -2.74
C ARG A 562 16.61 -27.24 -1.64
N ALA A 563 15.38 -27.77 -1.45
CA ALA A 563 14.59 -27.48 -0.25
C ALA A 563 15.20 -28.29 0.92
N GLN A 564 15.75 -27.63 1.92
CA GLN A 564 16.03 -28.32 3.19
C GLN A 564 14.69 -28.56 3.89
N ASN A 565 14.42 -29.80 4.20
CA ASN A 565 13.23 -30.18 4.94
C ASN A 565 13.38 -29.73 6.40
N LEU A 566 12.58 -28.82 6.82
CA LEU A 566 12.72 -28.13 8.11
C LEU A 566 11.72 -28.61 9.16
N ALA A 567 10.96 -29.66 8.84
CA ALA A 567 10.11 -30.33 9.81
C ALA A 567 10.82 -31.61 10.29
N ASP A 568 11.20 -31.61 11.54
CA ASP A 568 11.51 -32.78 12.37
C ASP A 568 12.09 -34.02 11.65
N GLY A 569 13.38 -34.02 11.39
CA GLY A 569 14.17 -35.24 11.20
C GLY A 569 13.86 -36.08 9.95
N GLY A 570 13.21 -35.56 8.95
CA GLY A 570 12.95 -36.23 7.70
C GLY A 570 14.06 -36.06 6.66
N GLU A 571 14.48 -37.17 6.04
CA GLU A 571 15.44 -37.18 4.95
C GLU A 571 15.01 -36.30 3.79
N GLY A 572 15.95 -35.47 3.30
CA GLY A 572 15.70 -34.54 2.20
C GLY A 572 15.29 -35.26 0.92
N ASN A 573 14.14 -34.90 0.40
CA ASN A 573 13.71 -35.33 -0.92
C ASN A 573 14.16 -34.30 -1.96
N ASP A 574 15.10 -34.68 -2.80
CA ASP A 574 15.40 -33.96 -4.04
C ASP A 574 14.20 -34.09 -4.97
N LYS A 575 13.42 -33.03 -5.14
CA LYS A 575 12.41 -33.00 -6.20
C LYS A 575 13.04 -32.43 -7.46
N GLN A 576 13.19 -33.28 -8.44
CA GLN A 576 13.44 -32.89 -9.82
C GLN A 576 12.14 -32.30 -10.38
N LEU A 577 12.11 -30.99 -10.59
CA LEU A 577 11.05 -30.36 -11.36
C LEU A 577 11.40 -30.55 -12.84
N GLY A 578 10.60 -31.33 -13.53
CA GLY A 578 10.77 -31.65 -14.93
C GLY A 578 10.59 -30.44 -15.85
N THR A 579 11.19 -30.56 -16.98
CA THR A 579 11.37 -29.69 -18.15
C THR A 579 10.24 -28.74 -18.46
#